data_27a295adfe19672d530c078abe4f1d71
#
_entry.id   27a295adfe19672d530c078abe4f1d71
#
_cell.length_a   1.000
_cell.length_b   1.000
_cell.length_c   1.000
_cell.angle_alpha   90.00
_cell.angle_beta   90.00
_cell.angle_gamma   90.00
#
_symmetry.space_group_name_H-M   'P 1'
#
loop_
_entity.id
_entity.type
_entity.pdbx_description
1 polymer ?
#
loop_
_entity_poly.entity_id
_entity_poly.type
_entity_poly.pdbx_seq_one_letter_code
_entity_poly.pdbx_strand_id
1 'polypeptide(L)'
;MKVRISLGWLTARPFAHRGLHDAASGVIENSAGAVRAAIAGNYGIEVDVQLSRDGEAMVHHDDVLGRLTEGEGRLDQFRAAELKTVHFRGSDERMITLGELCDLVGGRVAMLVEMKSRFDGDARLPLRVAAVLDPYRGPVAPMSFDPRQLAWLRQKSPRLPRGIIAAKYRPHPYWDLMPPWMRHGMGYLLTALTVRPQFVAYAVADLPALAPLVARHVFGLPLLTWAVRTAAERQTAERWADQMIFEGFRP
;
A
#
# COMPACT_ATOMS: atom_id res chain seq x y z
N MET A 1 1.34 8.08 29.30
CA MET A 1 0.52 6.87 28.98
C MET A 1 0.68 6.58 27.48
N LYS A 2 1.34 5.48 27.07
CA LYS A 2 1.45 5.08 25.66
C LYS A 2 0.07 4.54 25.24
N VAL A 3 -0.63 5.26 24.38
CA VAL A 3 -1.85 4.73 23.74
C VAL A 3 -1.44 3.49 22.96
N ARG A 4 -1.85 2.31 23.40
CA ARG A 4 -1.70 1.08 22.63
C ARG A 4 -2.70 1.18 21.46
N ILE A 5 -2.20 1.35 20.25
CA ILE A 5 -3.00 1.27 19.03
C ILE A 5 -3.41 -0.20 18.91
N SER A 6 -4.72 -0.48 18.89
CA SER A 6 -5.20 -1.83 18.59
C SER A 6 -5.00 -2.10 17.10
N LEU A 7 -4.27 -3.17 16.77
CA LEU A 7 -3.96 -3.59 15.39
C LEU A 7 -4.69 -4.86 14.97
N GLY A 8 -5.63 -5.36 15.79
CA GLY A 8 -6.39 -6.59 15.49
C GLY A 8 -7.13 -6.54 14.15
N TRP A 9 -7.48 -5.35 13.68
CA TRP A 9 -8.11 -5.17 12.37
C TRP A 9 -7.21 -5.54 11.18
N LEU A 10 -5.87 -5.48 11.34
CA LEU A 10 -4.92 -5.90 10.30
C LEU A 10 -5.02 -7.38 9.94
N THR A 11 -5.46 -8.20 10.88
CA THR A 11 -5.54 -9.65 10.70
C THR A 11 -6.97 -10.18 10.65
N ALA A 12 -7.95 -9.30 10.85
CA ALA A 12 -9.35 -9.68 10.93
C ALA A 12 -9.95 -10.14 9.58
N ARG A 13 -9.50 -9.55 8.47
CA ARG A 13 -10.00 -9.83 7.12
C ARG A 13 -8.91 -9.69 6.08
N PRO A 14 -8.97 -10.47 4.98
CA PRO A 14 -8.06 -10.30 3.85
C PRO A 14 -8.20 -8.92 3.21
N PHE A 15 -7.12 -8.42 2.61
CA PHE A 15 -7.10 -7.16 1.89
C PHE A 15 -7.12 -7.40 0.38
N ALA A 16 -8.03 -6.76 -0.33
CA ALA A 16 -8.06 -6.77 -1.77
C ALA A 16 -6.96 -5.83 -2.30
N HIS A 17 -5.97 -6.37 -3.00
CA HIS A 17 -4.84 -5.65 -3.58
C HIS A 17 -5.34 -4.68 -4.65
N ARG A 18 -5.08 -3.38 -4.46
CA ARG A 18 -5.57 -2.28 -5.31
C ARG A 18 -7.10 -2.23 -5.43
N GLY A 19 -7.81 -2.65 -4.37
CA GLY A 19 -9.25 -2.89 -4.39
C GLY A 19 -9.62 -4.25 -5.00
N LEU A 20 -10.92 -4.58 -4.97
CA LEU A 20 -11.42 -5.84 -5.57
C LEU A 20 -11.67 -5.61 -7.06
N HIS A 21 -10.58 -5.45 -7.83
CA HIS A 21 -10.61 -5.21 -9.26
C HIS A 21 -10.82 -6.49 -10.06
N ASP A 22 -11.40 -6.33 -11.24
CA ASP A 22 -11.61 -7.38 -12.24
C ASP A 22 -11.63 -6.72 -13.63
N ALA A 23 -10.50 -6.76 -14.31
CA ALA A 23 -10.37 -6.13 -15.62
C ALA A 23 -11.32 -6.71 -16.67
N ALA A 24 -11.68 -8.00 -16.58
CA ALA A 24 -12.62 -8.64 -17.49
C ALA A 24 -14.04 -8.07 -17.33
N SER A 25 -14.38 -7.61 -16.13
CA SER A 25 -15.67 -6.94 -15.82
C SER A 25 -15.59 -5.40 -15.88
N GLY A 26 -14.49 -4.84 -16.38
CA GLY A 26 -14.30 -3.39 -16.48
C GLY A 26 -14.02 -2.69 -15.15
N VAL A 27 -13.75 -3.42 -14.08
CA VAL A 27 -13.39 -2.87 -12.76
C VAL A 27 -11.89 -2.72 -12.66
N ILE A 28 -11.40 -1.50 -12.80
CA ILE A 28 -9.96 -1.19 -12.87
C ILE A 28 -9.33 -1.12 -11.47
N GLU A 29 -8.09 -1.59 -11.35
CA GLU A 29 -7.30 -1.49 -10.11
C GLU A 29 -7.17 -0.02 -9.64
N ASN A 30 -7.14 0.22 -8.35
CA ASN A 30 -7.04 1.56 -7.74
C ASN A 30 -8.16 2.53 -8.15
N SER A 31 -9.27 2.03 -8.70
CA SER A 31 -10.44 2.84 -9.05
C SER A 31 -11.48 2.87 -7.92
N ALA A 32 -12.40 3.85 -8.00
CA ALA A 32 -13.53 3.91 -7.07
C ALA A 32 -14.43 2.67 -7.18
N GLY A 33 -14.56 2.06 -8.37
CA GLY A 33 -15.31 0.81 -8.58
C GLY A 33 -14.69 -0.36 -7.84
N ALA A 34 -13.36 -0.54 -7.92
CA ALA A 34 -12.65 -1.59 -7.21
C ALA A 34 -12.77 -1.44 -5.68
N VAL A 35 -12.76 -0.19 -5.20
CA VAL A 35 -12.98 0.14 -3.78
C VAL A 35 -14.41 -0.22 -3.34
N ARG A 36 -15.43 0.17 -4.11
CA ARG A 36 -16.83 -0.19 -3.83
C ARG A 36 -17.05 -1.70 -3.84
N ALA A 37 -16.44 -2.42 -4.78
CA ALA A 37 -16.51 -3.88 -4.86
C ALA A 37 -15.88 -4.54 -3.63
N ALA A 38 -14.73 -4.06 -3.14
CA ALA A 38 -14.11 -4.55 -1.91
C ALA A 38 -14.98 -4.29 -0.68
N ILE A 39 -15.58 -3.09 -0.56
CA ILE A 39 -16.52 -2.77 0.52
C ILE A 39 -17.73 -3.71 0.49
N ALA A 40 -18.33 -3.94 -0.69
CA ALA A 40 -19.47 -4.84 -0.84
C ALA A 40 -19.12 -6.29 -0.47
N GLY A 41 -17.89 -6.72 -0.77
CA GLY A 41 -17.35 -8.03 -0.38
C GLY A 41 -16.90 -8.10 1.08
N ASN A 42 -16.94 -6.99 1.83
CA ASN A 42 -16.48 -6.87 3.22
C ASN A 42 -15.00 -7.26 3.40
N TYR A 43 -14.17 -6.94 2.40
CA TYR A 43 -12.71 -7.08 2.45
C TYR A 43 -12.05 -5.78 2.91
N GLY A 44 -10.88 -5.89 3.53
CA GLY A 44 -9.96 -4.76 3.62
C GLY A 44 -9.52 -4.33 2.23
N ILE A 45 -9.01 -3.12 2.11
CA ILE A 45 -8.57 -2.55 0.84
C ILE A 45 -7.10 -2.19 0.96
N GLU A 46 -6.31 -2.61 0.00
CA GLU A 46 -4.98 -2.07 -0.21
C GLU A 46 -5.00 -1.20 -1.46
N VAL A 47 -4.35 -0.04 -1.41
CA VAL A 47 -4.22 0.91 -2.53
C VAL A 47 -2.84 1.53 -2.56
N ASP A 48 -2.44 1.96 -3.76
CA ASP A 48 -1.20 2.71 -3.99
C ASP A 48 -1.48 4.21 -4.08
N VAL A 49 -0.57 5.04 -3.60
CA VAL A 49 -0.63 6.49 -3.79
C VAL A 49 0.66 7.05 -4.36
N GLN A 50 0.50 7.97 -5.30
CA GLN A 50 1.55 8.73 -5.99
C GLN A 50 1.37 10.23 -5.75
N LEU A 51 2.46 10.99 -5.87
CA LEU A 51 2.43 12.45 -5.71
C LEU A 51 2.11 13.14 -7.03
N SER A 52 1.13 14.07 -7.03
CA SER A 52 0.92 15.03 -8.11
C SER A 52 1.91 16.20 -8.05
N ARG A 53 1.98 17.01 -9.11
CA ARG A 53 2.83 18.20 -9.17
C ARG A 53 2.55 19.20 -8.05
N ASP A 54 1.30 19.37 -7.69
CA ASP A 54 0.84 20.29 -6.64
C ASP A 54 0.76 19.66 -5.25
N GLY A 55 1.34 18.45 -5.08
CA GLY A 55 1.53 17.82 -3.77
C GLY A 55 0.32 17.05 -3.25
N GLU A 56 -0.63 16.68 -4.10
CA GLU A 56 -1.75 15.82 -3.72
C GLU A 56 -1.38 14.34 -3.82
N ALA A 57 -1.94 13.51 -2.94
CA ALA A 57 -1.80 12.06 -2.98
C ALA A 57 -2.88 11.47 -3.90
N MET A 58 -2.48 11.05 -5.10
CA MET A 58 -3.36 10.44 -6.10
C MET A 58 -3.36 8.93 -5.96
N VAL A 59 -4.53 8.30 -6.00
CA VAL A 59 -4.67 6.84 -5.92
C VAL A 59 -4.32 6.23 -7.27
N HIS A 60 -3.10 5.72 -7.41
CA HIS A 60 -2.59 5.11 -8.64
C HIS A 60 -1.28 4.34 -8.38
N HIS A 61 -1.08 3.22 -9.10
CA HIS A 61 0.13 2.40 -8.91
C HIS A 61 1.34 2.95 -9.64
N ASP A 62 1.20 3.21 -10.94
CA ASP A 62 2.30 3.57 -11.81
C ASP A 62 2.73 5.04 -11.60
N ASP A 63 3.99 5.35 -11.80
CA ASP A 63 4.48 6.72 -11.77
C ASP A 63 4.26 7.47 -13.10
N VAL A 64 3.75 6.75 -14.11
CA VAL A 64 3.42 7.28 -15.44
C VAL A 64 2.00 6.93 -15.85
N LEU A 65 1.39 7.79 -16.69
CA LEU A 65 0.15 7.50 -17.40
C LEU A 65 0.39 6.49 -18.53
N GLY A 66 -0.67 5.85 -19.02
CA GLY A 66 -0.68 5.09 -20.27
C GLY A 66 -0.97 3.60 -20.15
N ARG A 67 -0.54 2.89 -19.10
CA ARG A 67 -0.88 1.46 -18.94
C ARG A 67 -2.37 1.25 -18.69
N LEU A 68 -2.90 1.91 -17.69
CA LEU A 68 -4.32 1.80 -17.27
C LEU A 68 -5.15 3.01 -17.64
N THR A 69 -4.50 4.11 -18.00
CA THR A 69 -5.14 5.40 -18.22
C THR A 69 -4.94 5.87 -19.66
N GLU A 70 -5.75 6.81 -20.07
CA GLU A 70 -5.43 7.64 -21.24
C GLU A 70 -4.25 8.57 -20.93
N GLY A 71 -3.68 9.17 -21.98
CA GLY A 71 -2.58 10.12 -21.87
C GLY A 71 -1.20 9.48 -21.70
N GLU A 72 -0.21 10.32 -21.54
CA GLU A 72 1.20 10.00 -21.39
C GLU A 72 1.86 10.94 -20.39
N GLY A 73 3.02 10.56 -19.86
CA GLY A 73 3.82 11.39 -18.97
C GLY A 73 3.73 10.95 -17.51
N ARG A 74 4.54 11.59 -16.68
CA ARG A 74 4.66 11.24 -15.26
C ARG A 74 3.59 11.96 -14.45
N LEU A 75 3.03 11.29 -13.44
CA LEU A 75 2.00 11.85 -12.55
C LEU A 75 2.47 13.14 -11.86
N ASP A 76 3.74 13.19 -11.45
CA ASP A 76 4.33 14.37 -10.78
C ASP A 76 4.51 15.61 -11.69
N GLN A 77 4.19 15.50 -12.97
CA GLN A 77 4.16 16.62 -13.92
C GLN A 77 2.77 17.27 -14.03
N PHE A 78 1.73 16.62 -13.56
CA PHE A 78 0.34 17.08 -13.65
C PHE A 78 -0.20 17.50 -12.28
N ARG A 79 -1.06 18.52 -12.25
CA ARG A 79 -1.82 18.86 -11.05
C ARG A 79 -2.88 17.81 -10.77
N ALA A 80 -3.28 17.67 -9.52
CA ALA A 80 -4.35 16.76 -9.14
C ALA A 80 -5.65 17.00 -9.94
N ALA A 81 -6.01 18.26 -10.18
CA ALA A 81 -7.18 18.61 -10.98
C ALA A 81 -7.09 18.10 -12.43
N GLU A 82 -5.89 18.10 -13.04
CA GLU A 82 -5.64 17.55 -14.37
C GLU A 82 -5.75 16.02 -14.36
N LEU A 83 -5.11 15.35 -13.39
CA LEU A 83 -5.16 13.90 -13.24
C LEU A 83 -6.59 13.37 -13.03
N LYS A 84 -7.42 14.11 -12.32
CA LYS A 84 -8.84 13.78 -12.10
C LYS A 84 -9.70 13.87 -13.37
N THR A 85 -9.20 14.43 -14.47
CA THR A 85 -9.89 14.40 -15.76
C THR A 85 -9.47 13.24 -16.64
N VAL A 86 -8.38 12.55 -16.29
CA VAL A 86 -7.86 11.41 -17.06
C VAL A 86 -8.72 10.18 -16.82
N HIS A 87 -9.24 9.59 -17.89
CA HIS A 87 -10.03 8.37 -17.83
C HIS A 87 -9.14 7.11 -17.71
N PHE A 88 -9.65 6.13 -16.99
CA PHE A 88 -9.12 4.77 -17.11
C PHE A 88 -9.55 4.17 -18.45
N ARG A 89 -8.64 3.43 -19.10
CA ARG A 89 -8.92 2.81 -20.40
C ARG A 89 -10.09 1.84 -20.30
N GLY A 90 -11.07 2.01 -21.19
CA GLY A 90 -12.26 1.16 -21.22
C GLY A 90 -13.23 1.36 -20.05
N SER A 91 -13.15 2.50 -19.35
CA SER A 91 -14.02 2.82 -18.21
C SER A 91 -14.30 4.31 -18.15
N ASP A 92 -15.47 4.69 -17.65
CA ASP A 92 -15.82 6.08 -17.34
C ASP A 92 -15.21 6.57 -16.00
N GLU A 93 -14.57 5.68 -15.28
CA GLU A 93 -13.94 6.03 -14.01
C GLU A 93 -12.64 6.82 -14.22
N ARG A 94 -12.26 7.56 -13.19
CA ARG A 94 -11.10 8.47 -13.19
C ARG A 94 -10.30 8.29 -11.92
N MET A 95 -9.08 8.82 -11.93
CA MET A 95 -8.28 8.86 -10.71
C MET A 95 -8.98 9.67 -9.61
N ILE A 96 -8.84 9.18 -8.39
CA ILE A 96 -9.29 9.88 -7.19
C ILE A 96 -8.10 10.22 -6.30
N THR A 97 -8.29 11.20 -5.44
CA THR A 97 -7.32 11.54 -4.38
C THR A 97 -7.49 10.60 -3.19
N LEU A 98 -6.47 10.54 -2.33
CA LEU A 98 -6.57 9.83 -1.04
C LEU A 98 -7.69 10.40 -0.15
N GLY A 99 -7.95 11.71 -0.21
CA GLY A 99 -9.07 12.32 0.50
C GLY A 99 -10.42 11.77 0.04
N GLU A 100 -10.65 11.76 -1.27
CA GLU A 100 -11.86 11.19 -1.87
C GLU A 100 -12.00 9.68 -1.59
N LEU A 101 -10.89 8.95 -1.54
CA LEU A 101 -10.89 7.55 -1.10
C LEU A 101 -11.35 7.42 0.35
N CYS A 102 -10.84 8.25 1.25
CA CYS A 102 -11.24 8.27 2.66
C CYS A 102 -12.75 8.52 2.82
N ASP A 103 -13.29 9.48 2.07
CA ASP A 103 -14.73 9.77 2.05
C ASP A 103 -15.52 8.58 1.50
N LEU A 104 -15.04 7.98 0.40
CA LEU A 104 -15.66 6.81 -0.23
C LEU A 104 -15.68 5.61 0.71
N VAL A 105 -14.61 5.35 1.46
CA VAL A 105 -14.55 4.21 2.39
C VAL A 105 -15.34 4.51 3.66
N GLY A 106 -15.25 5.71 4.21
CA GLY A 106 -16.04 6.16 5.36
C GLY A 106 -15.91 5.27 6.60
N GLY A 107 -14.76 4.64 6.82
CA GLY A 107 -14.49 3.76 7.95
C GLY A 107 -15.14 2.36 7.88
N ARG A 108 -15.82 2.02 6.79
CA ARG A 108 -16.58 0.75 6.65
C ARG A 108 -15.71 -0.50 6.61
N VAL A 109 -14.52 -0.39 6.05
CA VAL A 109 -13.51 -1.46 5.97
C VAL A 109 -12.13 -0.91 6.28
N ALA A 110 -11.18 -1.79 6.59
CA ALA A 110 -9.81 -1.41 6.84
C ALA A 110 -9.06 -1.03 5.54
N MET A 111 -8.14 -0.04 5.62
CA MET A 111 -7.31 0.38 4.49
C MET A 111 -5.82 0.23 4.79
N LEU A 112 -5.09 -0.29 3.81
CA LEU A 112 -3.64 -0.19 3.69
C LEU A 112 -3.34 0.77 2.55
N VAL A 113 -2.46 1.75 2.78
CA VAL A 113 -2.10 2.78 1.79
C VAL A 113 -0.61 2.68 1.51
N GLU A 114 -0.23 2.08 0.37
CA GLU A 114 1.17 2.06 -0.05
C GLU A 114 1.57 3.42 -0.59
N MET A 115 2.53 4.04 0.06
CA MET A 115 3.18 5.25 -0.46
C MET A 115 4.30 4.84 -1.42
N LYS A 116 4.12 5.11 -2.71
CA LYS A 116 5.16 4.89 -3.71
C LYS A 116 6.33 5.84 -3.50
N SER A 117 7.54 5.42 -3.84
CA SER A 117 8.75 6.21 -3.63
C SER A 117 9.70 6.11 -4.80
N ARG A 118 10.41 7.19 -5.05
CA ARG A 118 11.58 7.22 -5.93
C ARG A 118 12.90 7.04 -5.17
N PHE A 119 12.83 6.84 -3.85
CA PHE A 119 13.97 6.73 -2.95
C PHE A 119 14.90 7.95 -2.96
N ASP A 120 14.36 9.11 -3.32
CA ASP A 120 15.06 10.41 -3.38
C ASP A 120 15.00 11.20 -2.07
N GLY A 121 14.17 10.75 -1.12
CA GLY A 121 13.98 11.39 0.18
C GLY A 121 12.91 12.48 0.19
N ASP A 122 12.12 12.64 -0.88
CA ASP A 122 11.03 13.61 -0.94
C ASP A 122 10.00 13.32 0.16
N ALA A 123 9.77 14.31 0.99
CA ALA A 123 8.85 14.21 2.13
C ALA A 123 7.41 14.61 1.79
N ARG A 124 7.14 15.17 0.61
CA ARG A 124 5.82 15.72 0.28
C ARG A 124 4.73 14.66 0.34
N LEU A 125 4.95 13.48 -0.22
CA LEU A 125 3.96 12.41 -0.21
C LEU A 125 3.64 11.93 1.22
N PRO A 126 4.61 11.51 2.06
CA PRO A 126 4.29 11.08 3.43
C PRO A 126 3.69 12.19 4.30
N LEU A 127 4.06 13.46 4.09
CA LEU A 127 3.44 14.58 4.80
C LEU A 127 2.00 14.81 4.36
N ARG A 128 1.70 14.68 3.05
CA ARG A 128 0.33 14.78 2.54
C ARG A 128 -0.54 13.62 3.03
N VAL A 129 -0.03 12.38 2.96
CA VAL A 129 -0.70 11.19 3.50
C VAL A 129 -1.02 11.36 4.98
N ALA A 130 -0.06 11.83 5.78
CA ALA A 130 -0.29 12.14 7.18
C ALA A 130 -1.42 13.15 7.39
N ALA A 131 -1.41 14.25 6.64
CA ALA A 131 -2.42 15.30 6.75
C ALA A 131 -3.84 14.82 6.40
N VAL A 132 -3.96 13.90 5.44
CA VAL A 132 -5.26 13.29 5.06
C VAL A 132 -5.72 12.25 6.07
N LEU A 133 -4.79 11.41 6.56
CA LEU A 133 -5.16 10.27 7.40
C LEU A 133 -5.30 10.60 8.89
N ASP A 134 -4.66 11.66 9.41
CA ASP A 134 -4.78 12.06 10.82
C ASP A 134 -6.24 12.35 11.26
N PRO A 135 -7.09 13.03 10.46
CA PRO A 135 -8.49 13.24 10.80
C PRO A 135 -9.39 12.03 10.47
N TYR A 136 -8.91 11.04 9.70
CA TYR A 136 -9.72 9.90 9.29
C TYR A 136 -10.13 9.02 10.47
N ARG A 137 -11.39 8.57 10.52
CA ARG A 137 -11.98 7.84 11.65
C ARG A 137 -12.19 6.35 11.40
N GLY A 138 -11.48 5.78 10.43
CA GLY A 138 -11.52 4.34 10.14
C GLY A 138 -10.19 3.62 10.45
N PRO A 139 -10.17 2.28 10.43
CA PRO A 139 -8.94 1.52 10.53
C PRO A 139 -8.10 1.74 9.26
N VAL A 140 -6.94 2.38 9.40
CA VAL A 140 -6.05 2.70 8.28
C VAL A 140 -4.60 2.64 8.73
N ALA A 141 -3.73 2.16 7.82
CA ALA A 141 -2.28 2.22 8.00
C ALA A 141 -1.57 2.48 6.68
N PRO A 142 -0.76 3.54 6.58
CA PRO A 142 0.18 3.71 5.48
C PRO A 142 1.33 2.71 5.59
N MET A 143 1.87 2.32 4.43
CA MET A 143 3.03 1.46 4.32
C MET A 143 3.91 1.87 3.14
N SER A 144 5.17 1.49 3.14
CA SER A 144 6.10 1.79 2.04
C SER A 144 7.30 0.85 2.05
N PHE A 145 7.91 0.68 0.89
CA PHE A 145 9.26 0.12 0.74
C PHE A 145 10.35 1.09 1.19
N ASP A 146 10.08 2.41 1.16
CA ASP A 146 11.06 3.42 1.53
C ASP A 146 11.00 3.73 3.03
N PRO A 147 12.03 3.36 3.81
CA PRO A 147 12.09 3.65 5.23
C PRO A 147 12.10 5.15 5.55
N ARG A 148 12.54 6.01 4.62
CA ARG A 148 12.55 7.46 4.82
C ARG A 148 11.13 8.01 4.89
N GLN A 149 10.22 7.53 4.02
CA GLN A 149 8.81 7.91 4.09
C GLN A 149 8.16 7.49 5.43
N LEU A 150 8.47 6.29 5.91
CA LEU A 150 8.01 5.82 7.21
C LEU A 150 8.60 6.61 8.39
N ALA A 151 9.84 7.08 8.25
CA ALA A 151 10.46 7.95 9.25
C ALA A 151 9.75 9.32 9.32
N TRP A 152 9.39 9.93 8.19
CA TRP A 152 8.58 11.14 8.14
C TRP A 152 7.21 10.96 8.78
N LEU A 153 6.51 9.86 8.46
CA LEU A 153 5.23 9.52 9.11
C LEU A 153 5.38 9.37 10.62
N ARG A 154 6.42 8.67 11.09
CA ARG A 154 6.67 8.51 12.52
C ARG A 154 6.84 9.83 13.25
N GLN A 155 7.49 10.78 12.60
CA GLN A 155 7.73 12.11 13.16
C GLN A 155 6.47 12.97 13.14
N LYS A 156 5.74 12.96 12.00
CA LYS A 156 4.59 13.84 11.79
C LYS A 156 3.33 13.32 12.47
N SER A 157 3.07 12.03 12.36
CA SER A 157 1.84 11.37 12.84
C SER A 157 2.18 10.10 13.64
N PRO A 158 2.76 10.25 14.84
CA PRO A 158 3.24 9.11 15.64
C PRO A 158 2.14 8.14 16.08
N ARG A 159 0.88 8.56 16.05
CA ARG A 159 -0.29 7.73 16.39
C ARG A 159 -0.78 6.91 15.21
N LEU A 160 -0.45 7.27 13.98
CA LEU A 160 -0.83 6.53 12.79
C LEU A 160 0.03 5.25 12.72
N PRO A 161 -0.58 4.04 12.72
CA PRO A 161 0.19 2.83 12.51
C PRO A 161 0.82 2.83 11.13
N ARG A 162 1.99 2.25 10.99
CA ARG A 162 2.73 2.20 9.73
C ARG A 162 3.38 0.85 9.53
N GLY A 163 3.37 0.37 8.29
CA GLY A 163 3.98 -0.90 7.90
C GLY A 163 5.21 -0.71 7.03
N ILE A 164 6.15 -1.64 7.14
CA ILE A 164 7.24 -1.77 6.18
C ILE A 164 6.90 -2.83 5.16
N ILE A 165 7.05 -2.50 3.87
CA ILE A 165 6.91 -3.46 2.77
C ILE A 165 8.31 -3.99 2.44
N ALA A 166 8.43 -5.29 2.22
CA ALA A 166 9.71 -5.91 1.90
C ALA A 166 9.55 -7.16 1.02
N ALA A 167 10.61 -7.44 0.29
CA ALA A 167 10.80 -8.63 -0.53
C ALA A 167 12.28 -8.95 -0.64
N LYS A 168 12.64 -10.15 -1.07
CA LYS A 168 14.00 -10.43 -1.52
C LYS A 168 14.27 -9.64 -2.80
N TYR A 169 15.45 -9.03 -2.88
CA TYR A 169 15.83 -8.31 -4.08
C TYR A 169 15.86 -9.25 -5.30
N ARG A 170 15.21 -8.80 -6.37
CA ARG A 170 15.32 -9.36 -7.73
C ARG A 170 15.52 -8.22 -8.70
N PRO A 171 16.37 -8.37 -9.75
CA PRO A 171 16.56 -7.31 -10.74
C PRO A 171 15.22 -6.87 -11.36
N HIS A 172 14.90 -5.59 -11.22
CA HIS A 172 13.72 -4.95 -11.81
C HIS A 172 13.94 -3.44 -11.83
N PRO A 173 13.56 -2.70 -12.91
CA PRO A 173 13.80 -1.26 -13.05
C PRO A 173 13.32 -0.41 -11.86
N TYR A 174 12.22 -0.75 -11.23
CA TYR A 174 11.76 -0.05 -10.03
C TYR A 174 12.79 -0.06 -8.90
N TRP A 175 13.49 -1.18 -8.71
CA TRP A 175 14.51 -1.31 -7.67
C TRP A 175 15.80 -0.56 -8.00
N ASP A 176 16.00 -0.18 -9.27
CA ASP A 176 17.18 0.59 -9.67
C ASP A 176 17.18 2.02 -9.13
N LEU A 177 16.03 2.53 -8.74
CA LEU A 177 15.88 3.78 -8.00
C LEU A 177 16.35 3.68 -6.55
N MET A 178 16.40 2.47 -6.00
CA MET A 178 16.79 2.23 -4.61
C MET A 178 18.31 2.16 -4.44
N PRO A 179 18.90 2.78 -3.40
CA PRO A 179 20.33 2.63 -3.11
C PRO A 179 20.74 1.16 -2.96
N PRO A 180 21.90 0.75 -3.47
CA PRO A 180 22.34 -0.67 -3.49
C PRO A 180 22.30 -1.36 -2.12
N TRP A 181 22.73 -0.69 -1.06
CA TRP A 181 22.70 -1.23 0.31
C TRP A 181 21.28 -1.50 0.80
N MET A 182 20.30 -0.67 0.37
CA MET A 182 18.90 -0.83 0.74
C MET A 182 18.27 -2.00 0.00
N ARG A 183 18.60 -2.20 -1.29
CA ARG A 183 18.12 -3.34 -2.09
C ARG A 183 18.43 -4.67 -1.39
N HIS A 184 19.68 -4.85 -0.98
CA HIS A 184 20.13 -6.08 -0.31
C HIS A 184 19.57 -6.17 1.12
N GLY A 185 19.46 -5.04 1.82
CA GLY A 185 18.95 -5.01 3.20
C GLY A 185 17.45 -5.18 3.34
N MET A 186 16.67 -4.92 2.27
CA MET A 186 15.21 -4.94 2.31
C MET A 186 14.66 -6.31 2.70
N GLY A 187 15.13 -7.38 2.07
CA GLY A 187 14.67 -8.74 2.35
C GLY A 187 15.00 -9.21 3.78
N TYR A 188 15.97 -8.58 4.44
CA TYR A 188 16.37 -8.85 5.82
C TYR A 188 15.73 -7.88 6.82
N LEU A 189 14.87 -6.97 6.38
CA LEU A 189 14.21 -5.95 7.21
C LEU A 189 15.18 -5.07 8.00
N LEU A 190 16.41 -4.84 7.51
CA LEU A 190 17.44 -4.11 8.25
C LEU A 190 17.03 -2.68 8.60
N THR A 191 16.19 -2.05 7.77
CA THR A 191 15.68 -0.69 7.98
C THR A 191 14.53 -0.62 9.00
N ALA A 192 13.92 -1.77 9.37
CA ALA A 192 12.83 -1.82 10.33
C ALA A 192 13.23 -1.27 11.71
N LEU A 193 14.50 -1.48 12.12
CA LEU A 193 15.02 -0.99 13.40
C LEU A 193 14.98 0.54 13.50
N THR A 194 15.17 1.26 12.39
CA THR A 194 15.18 2.72 12.35
C THR A 194 13.78 3.32 12.29
N VAL A 195 12.86 2.70 11.56
CA VAL A 195 11.51 3.23 11.32
C VAL A 195 10.47 2.74 12.33
N ARG A 196 10.78 1.65 13.06
CA ARG A 196 9.90 1.05 14.07
C ARG A 196 8.48 0.82 13.54
N PRO A 197 8.30 -0.04 12.53
CA PRO A 197 7.00 -0.34 11.98
C PRO A 197 6.15 -1.07 13.03
N GLN A 198 4.83 -1.02 12.88
CA GLN A 198 3.88 -1.76 13.69
C GLN A 198 3.41 -3.06 13.02
N PHE A 199 3.70 -3.26 11.74
CA PHE A 199 3.48 -4.50 11.00
C PHE A 199 4.45 -4.61 9.83
N VAL A 200 4.54 -5.80 9.27
CA VAL A 200 5.36 -6.11 8.08
C VAL A 200 4.43 -6.61 6.97
N ALA A 201 4.62 -6.14 5.74
CA ALA A 201 4.02 -6.68 4.52
C ALA A 201 5.14 -7.31 3.67
N TYR A 202 5.17 -8.64 3.53
CA TYR A 202 6.28 -9.36 2.90
C TYR A 202 5.80 -10.15 1.67
N ALA A 203 6.61 -10.20 0.61
CA ALA A 203 6.24 -10.89 -0.62
C ALA A 203 6.00 -12.39 -0.36
N VAL A 204 4.85 -12.94 -0.81
CA VAL A 204 4.47 -14.34 -0.59
C VAL A 204 5.44 -15.30 -1.25
N ALA A 205 5.98 -14.95 -2.43
CA ALA A 205 6.97 -15.76 -3.15
C ALA A 205 8.30 -15.92 -2.39
N ASP A 206 8.53 -15.13 -1.35
CA ASP A 206 9.74 -15.17 -0.54
C ASP A 206 9.56 -15.84 0.83
N LEU A 207 8.33 -16.26 1.15
CA LEU A 207 8.03 -17.01 2.37
C LEU A 207 8.24 -18.52 2.18
N PRO A 208 8.75 -19.22 3.22
CA PRO A 208 9.21 -18.69 4.50
C PRO A 208 10.57 -17.99 4.40
N ALA A 209 10.76 -16.94 5.21
CA ALA A 209 12.04 -16.25 5.34
C ALA A 209 12.30 -15.90 6.82
N LEU A 210 13.57 -15.95 7.23
CA LEU A 210 13.94 -15.77 8.64
C LEU A 210 13.52 -14.39 9.18
N ALA A 211 13.81 -13.32 8.46
CA ALA A 211 13.57 -11.97 8.96
C ALA A 211 12.09 -11.66 9.26
N PRO A 212 11.11 -11.91 8.35
CA PRO A 212 9.71 -11.69 8.66
C PRO A 212 9.18 -12.65 9.75
N LEU A 213 9.69 -13.88 9.83
CA LEU A 213 9.30 -14.81 10.90
C LEU A 213 9.83 -14.37 12.27
N VAL A 214 11.04 -13.84 12.36
CA VAL A 214 11.57 -13.20 13.58
C VAL A 214 10.74 -11.97 13.94
N ALA A 215 10.40 -11.12 12.98
CA ALA A 215 9.53 -9.97 13.21
C ALA A 215 8.17 -10.40 13.81
N ARG A 216 7.57 -11.47 13.29
CA ARG A 216 6.30 -12.01 13.74
C ARG A 216 6.39 -12.67 15.12
N HIS A 217 7.30 -13.64 15.29
CA HIS A 217 7.32 -14.52 16.48
C HIS A 217 8.12 -13.97 17.67
N VAL A 218 9.14 -13.14 17.40
CA VAL A 218 9.99 -12.58 18.46
C VAL A 218 9.54 -11.16 18.83
N PHE A 219 9.23 -10.33 17.82
CA PHE A 219 8.81 -8.94 18.06
C PHE A 219 7.30 -8.75 18.10
N GLY A 220 6.49 -9.78 17.80
CA GLY A 220 5.04 -9.74 17.83
C GLY A 220 4.42 -8.78 16.79
N LEU A 221 5.11 -8.52 15.69
CA LEU A 221 4.61 -7.69 14.62
C LEU A 221 3.68 -8.51 13.71
N PRO A 222 2.44 -8.07 13.46
CA PRO A 222 1.59 -8.70 12.44
C PRO A 222 2.33 -8.82 11.12
N LEU A 223 2.29 -10.00 10.52
CA LEU A 223 2.89 -10.30 9.21
C LEU A 223 1.77 -10.45 8.16
N LEU A 224 1.68 -9.49 7.26
CA LEU A 224 0.86 -9.59 6.06
C LEU A 224 1.72 -10.08 4.89
N THR A 225 1.10 -10.74 3.90
CA THR A 225 1.83 -11.18 2.71
C THR A 225 1.12 -10.79 1.41
N TRP A 226 1.88 -10.44 0.36
CA TRP A 226 1.42 -9.88 -0.91
C TRP A 226 2.22 -10.42 -2.12
N ALA A 227 1.69 -10.38 -3.34
CA ALA A 227 0.27 -10.45 -3.60
C ALA A 227 -0.08 -11.91 -3.85
N VAL A 228 -1.10 -12.40 -3.14
CA VAL A 228 -1.54 -13.80 -3.20
C VAL A 228 -2.52 -13.94 -4.37
N ARG A 229 -2.16 -14.73 -5.39
CA ARG A 229 -2.91 -14.88 -6.64
C ARG A 229 -3.36 -16.30 -6.95
N THR A 230 -2.70 -17.28 -6.33
CA THR A 230 -2.91 -18.71 -6.63
C THR A 230 -3.25 -19.50 -5.38
N ALA A 231 -3.82 -20.70 -5.56
CA ALA A 231 -4.10 -21.60 -4.44
C ALA A 231 -2.84 -22.01 -3.68
N ALA A 232 -1.70 -22.18 -4.37
CA ALA A 232 -0.42 -22.50 -3.72
C ALA A 232 0.12 -21.32 -2.88
N GLU A 233 0.02 -20.09 -3.38
CA GLU A 233 0.37 -18.89 -2.62
C GLU A 233 -0.58 -18.68 -1.44
N ARG A 234 -1.87 -18.99 -1.58
CA ARG A 234 -2.83 -18.96 -0.48
C ARG A 234 -2.42 -19.94 0.63
N GLN A 235 -2.06 -21.16 0.32
CA GLN A 235 -1.55 -22.13 1.31
C GLN A 235 -0.28 -21.62 2.00
N THR A 236 0.61 -20.99 1.25
CA THR A 236 1.82 -20.35 1.81
C THR A 236 1.46 -19.22 2.77
N ALA A 237 0.51 -18.35 2.38
CA ALA A 237 0.03 -17.24 3.21
C ALA A 237 -0.61 -17.75 4.51
N GLU A 238 -1.53 -18.71 4.43
CA GLU A 238 -2.22 -19.32 5.58
C GLU A 238 -1.24 -19.98 6.58
N ARG A 239 -0.15 -20.55 6.07
CA ARG A 239 0.87 -21.20 6.90
C ARG A 239 1.83 -20.22 7.57
N TRP A 240 2.24 -19.16 6.89
CA TRP A 240 3.38 -18.36 7.29
C TRP A 240 3.08 -16.91 7.66
N ALA A 241 1.92 -16.38 7.28
CA ALA A 241 1.51 -15.01 7.59
C ALA A 241 0.29 -14.98 8.53
N ASP A 242 -0.06 -13.78 9.01
CA ASP A 242 -1.25 -13.56 9.82
C ASP A 242 -2.44 -13.14 8.97
N GLN A 243 -2.18 -12.53 7.79
CA GLN A 243 -3.20 -12.17 6.82
C GLN A 243 -2.59 -12.01 5.43
N MET A 244 -3.44 -12.07 4.39
CA MET A 244 -3.05 -11.91 2.99
C MET A 244 -3.59 -10.62 2.37
N ILE A 245 -2.81 -10.09 1.43
CA ILE A 245 -3.22 -9.12 0.43
C ILE A 245 -3.37 -9.92 -0.88
N PHE A 246 -4.60 -10.09 -1.33
CA PHE A 246 -4.97 -11.02 -2.41
C PHE A 246 -5.40 -10.32 -3.69
N GLU A 247 -5.31 -11.03 -4.81
CA GLU A 247 -5.68 -10.53 -6.14
C GLU A 247 -6.17 -11.67 -7.05
N GLY A 248 -7.17 -11.41 -7.88
CA GLY A 248 -7.64 -12.33 -8.93
C GLY A 248 -8.53 -13.48 -8.46
N PHE A 249 -8.87 -13.53 -7.17
CA PHE A 249 -9.84 -14.50 -6.62
C PHE A 249 -10.57 -13.88 -5.42
N ARG A 250 -11.49 -14.63 -4.82
CA ARG A 250 -12.18 -14.25 -3.57
C ARG A 250 -11.87 -15.31 -2.50
N PRO A 251 -11.09 -14.96 -1.44
CA PRO A 251 -10.72 -15.88 -0.37
C PRO A 251 -11.88 -16.27 0.54
#